data_794569fc5ceacb0d8f2e7c0a7d934372
#
_entry.id   794569fc5ceacb0d8f2e7c0a7d934372
#
_cell.length_a   1.000
_cell.length_b   1.000
_cell.length_c   1.000
_cell.angle_alpha   90.00
_cell.angle_beta   90.00
_cell.angle_gamma   90.00
#
_symmetry.space_group_name_H-M   'P 1'
#
loop_
_entity.id
_entity.type
_entity.pdbx_description
1 polymer ?
#
loop_
_entity_poly.entity_id
_entity_poly.type
_entity_poly.pdbx_seq_one_letter_code
_entity_poly.pdbx_strand_id
1 'polypeptide(L)'
;MSNDTKIVLDESEMPRQWYNLAADLPHPVPPPLGPDGKPLTPDKLAPVFPMNIIEQEVSTQRWIDIPEEVLGLLAIWRPAPLYRARRLEKALGTPARIYYKHEGFSPGGSHKPNTAIPQAWYNKQFGIERLTTETGAGQWGSALSFACSLIGLKCTVYMVRVSYGQKPGPRLLMETWGATCIPSPSDHTHAGREILKRMPDTPGSLGIAISEAVEAAVSDKTGKTRYSLGSVLNHVLLHQTIIGLEAKKQLAKAGEKSPDVVIGCAGGGSNFAGISFPFVCDKIHGAKIDIIPVEPEGCPSLTRGKFTYDHGDTARLTPLLPMYTLGHAFVPPAIHAGGLRYHGMAPLVSAATAEGLLTPKAYPQLKCYESAVLWARTEGFVPAPETSHAIACAIDEAKKAKEEGKEKVILFCWSGHGLMDLHGYEKFLTGKLHDYALPEKDLQASLSTIKDLPKIG
;
A
#
# COMPACT_ATOMS: atom_id res chain seq x y z
N MET A 1 28.77 -15.10 -8.30
CA MET A 1 27.84 -14.15 -7.62
C MET A 1 28.55 -12.79 -7.56
N SER A 2 27.84 -11.73 -7.92
CA SER A 2 28.37 -10.36 -7.78
C SER A 2 28.65 -10.04 -6.31
N ASN A 3 29.78 -9.35 -6.04
CA ASN A 3 30.09 -8.84 -4.71
C ASN A 3 29.41 -7.48 -4.41
N ASP A 4 28.58 -7.01 -5.32
CA ASP A 4 27.93 -5.71 -5.20
C ASP A 4 26.94 -5.68 -4.03
N THR A 5 26.97 -4.60 -3.26
CA THR A 5 26.00 -4.34 -2.22
C THR A 5 24.75 -3.64 -2.81
N LYS A 6 24.96 -2.80 -3.82
CA LYS A 6 23.92 -2.02 -4.51
C LYS A 6 23.84 -2.46 -5.96
N ILE A 7 22.68 -2.97 -6.35
CA ILE A 7 22.40 -3.44 -7.70
C ILE A 7 21.45 -2.42 -8.37
N VAL A 8 21.93 -1.79 -9.42
CA VAL A 8 21.17 -0.80 -10.20
C VAL A 8 20.93 -1.29 -11.61
N LEU A 9 19.83 -0.85 -12.21
CA LEU A 9 19.55 -0.97 -13.63
C LEU A 9 19.82 0.38 -14.29
N ASP A 10 20.16 0.36 -15.55
CA ASP A 10 20.17 1.57 -16.37
C ASP A 10 18.74 2.01 -16.68
N GLU A 11 18.54 3.27 -17.03
CA GLU A 11 17.21 3.81 -17.36
C GLU A 11 16.56 3.05 -18.53
N SER A 12 17.34 2.62 -19.51
CA SER A 12 16.91 1.79 -20.63
C SER A 12 16.42 0.39 -20.23
N GLU A 13 16.80 -0.10 -19.05
CA GLU A 13 16.36 -1.39 -18.51
C GLU A 13 15.06 -1.27 -17.70
N MET A 14 14.52 -0.06 -17.50
CA MET A 14 13.25 0.16 -16.79
C MET A 14 12.13 -0.64 -17.51
N PRO A 15 11.22 -1.31 -16.73
CA PRO A 15 10.07 -1.98 -17.33
C PRO A 15 9.20 -1.01 -18.12
N ARG A 16 8.80 -1.41 -19.33
CA ARG A 16 7.93 -0.60 -20.20
C ARG A 16 6.46 -1.02 -20.14
N GLN A 17 6.15 -2.04 -19.36
CA GLN A 17 4.80 -2.57 -19.15
C GLN A 17 4.61 -2.87 -17.67
N TRP A 18 3.39 -2.70 -17.20
CA TRP A 18 2.93 -3.21 -15.91
C TRP A 18 2.41 -4.64 -16.07
N TYR A 19 2.54 -5.42 -15.02
CA TYR A 19 2.02 -6.78 -14.93
C TYR A 19 0.68 -6.81 -14.18
N ASN A 20 -0.34 -7.40 -14.79
CA ASN A 20 -1.68 -7.54 -14.23
C ASN A 20 -1.92 -8.97 -13.73
N LEU A 21 -1.94 -9.17 -12.43
CA LEU A 21 -2.18 -10.47 -11.81
C LEU A 21 -3.58 -11.04 -12.12
N ALA A 22 -4.57 -10.20 -12.38
CA ALA A 22 -5.93 -10.65 -12.70
C ALA A 22 -5.98 -11.61 -13.92
N ALA A 23 -5.01 -11.51 -14.82
CA ALA A 23 -4.89 -12.38 -16.00
C ALA A 23 -4.43 -13.82 -15.69
N ASP A 24 -3.80 -14.03 -14.53
CA ASP A 24 -3.14 -15.30 -14.17
C ASP A 24 -3.74 -15.99 -12.95
N LEU A 25 -4.64 -15.33 -12.20
CA LEU A 25 -5.29 -15.97 -11.06
C LEU A 25 -6.07 -17.22 -11.50
N PRO A 26 -6.02 -18.33 -10.73
CA PRO A 26 -6.74 -19.56 -11.05
C PRO A 26 -8.25 -19.36 -11.21
N HIS A 27 -8.83 -18.48 -10.38
CA HIS A 27 -10.23 -18.08 -10.48
C HIS A 27 -10.37 -16.56 -10.59
N PRO A 28 -11.34 -16.07 -11.39
CA PRO A 28 -11.62 -14.65 -11.50
C PRO A 28 -11.99 -14.03 -10.16
N VAL A 29 -11.53 -12.82 -9.90
CA VAL A 29 -11.97 -12.06 -8.73
C VAL A 29 -13.46 -11.76 -8.85
N PRO A 30 -14.28 -12.00 -7.81
CA PRO A 30 -15.69 -11.61 -7.84
C PRO A 30 -15.84 -10.11 -8.14
N PRO A 31 -16.81 -9.70 -8.99
CA PRO A 31 -16.95 -8.31 -9.39
C PRO A 31 -17.39 -7.42 -8.22
N PRO A 32 -17.04 -6.13 -8.22
CA PRO A 32 -17.64 -5.17 -7.31
C PRO A 32 -19.15 -5.13 -7.45
N LEU A 33 -19.88 -4.91 -6.34
CA LEU A 33 -21.33 -4.83 -6.35
C LEU A 33 -21.81 -3.40 -6.08
N GLY A 34 -22.89 -3.03 -6.78
CA GLY A 34 -23.62 -1.80 -6.52
C GLY A 34 -24.51 -1.89 -5.27
N PRO A 35 -25.20 -0.78 -4.92
CA PRO A 35 -26.13 -0.76 -3.78
C PRO A 35 -27.31 -1.74 -3.92
N ASP A 36 -27.63 -2.16 -5.14
CA ASP A 36 -28.66 -3.15 -5.46
C ASP A 36 -28.16 -4.61 -5.38
N GLY A 37 -26.92 -4.82 -4.95
CA GLY A 37 -26.29 -6.13 -4.86
C GLY A 37 -25.92 -6.78 -6.19
N LYS A 38 -26.02 -6.05 -7.31
CA LYS A 38 -25.65 -6.55 -8.64
C LYS A 38 -24.24 -6.13 -9.02
N PRO A 39 -23.56 -6.89 -9.90
CA PRO A 39 -22.26 -6.49 -10.43
C PRO A 39 -22.28 -5.06 -10.97
N LEU A 40 -21.29 -4.28 -10.53
CA LEU A 40 -21.15 -2.90 -10.94
C LEU A 40 -20.58 -2.83 -12.37
N THR A 41 -21.24 -2.08 -13.22
CA THR A 41 -20.73 -1.82 -14.58
C THR A 41 -19.69 -0.68 -14.56
N PRO A 42 -18.68 -0.69 -15.47
CA PRO A 42 -17.60 0.31 -15.50
C PRO A 42 -18.08 1.76 -15.54
N ASP A 43 -19.19 2.04 -16.26
CA ASP A 43 -19.80 3.39 -16.37
C ASP A 43 -20.24 3.98 -15.01
N LYS A 44 -20.59 3.13 -14.05
CA LYS A 44 -20.97 3.56 -12.69
C LYS A 44 -19.80 4.11 -11.88
N LEU A 45 -18.56 3.82 -12.28
CA LEU A 45 -17.36 4.37 -11.67
C LEU A 45 -16.93 5.72 -12.29
N ALA A 46 -17.49 6.10 -13.45
CA ALA A 46 -17.13 7.31 -14.18
C ALA A 46 -17.26 8.63 -13.38
N PRO A 47 -18.19 8.80 -12.41
CA PRO A 47 -18.20 9.98 -11.55
C PRO A 47 -16.98 10.10 -10.64
N VAL A 48 -16.32 8.97 -10.31
CA VAL A 48 -15.20 8.89 -9.36
C VAL A 48 -13.86 8.85 -10.10
N PHE A 49 -13.76 8.09 -11.19
CA PHE A 49 -12.53 7.87 -11.96
C PHE A 49 -12.73 8.20 -13.45
N PRO A 50 -11.69 8.66 -14.16
CA PRO A 50 -11.77 8.81 -15.61
C PRO A 50 -11.76 7.44 -16.30
N MET A 51 -12.34 7.38 -17.51
CA MET A 51 -12.59 6.12 -18.21
C MET A 51 -11.31 5.33 -18.51
N ASN A 52 -10.21 6.00 -18.83
CA ASN A 52 -8.91 5.39 -19.09
C ASN A 52 -8.28 4.72 -17.85
N ILE A 53 -8.63 5.13 -16.64
CA ILE A 53 -8.28 4.42 -15.39
C ILE A 53 -9.24 3.27 -15.13
N ILE A 54 -10.54 3.44 -15.42
CA ILE A 54 -11.53 2.37 -15.27
C ILE A 54 -11.20 1.20 -16.20
N GLU A 55 -10.76 1.46 -17.42
CA GLU A 55 -10.30 0.44 -18.36
C GLU A 55 -9.15 -0.41 -17.78
N GLN A 56 -8.22 0.21 -17.07
CA GLN A 56 -7.16 -0.53 -16.37
C GLN A 56 -7.68 -1.31 -15.15
N GLU A 57 -8.63 -0.73 -14.40
CA GLU A 57 -9.23 -1.36 -13.24
C GLU A 57 -9.91 -2.69 -13.57
N VAL A 58 -10.59 -2.77 -14.73
CA VAL A 58 -11.33 -3.96 -15.16
C VAL A 58 -10.59 -4.81 -16.19
N SER A 59 -9.35 -4.45 -16.53
CA SER A 59 -8.58 -5.12 -17.56
C SER A 59 -8.26 -6.57 -17.20
N THR A 60 -8.39 -7.45 -18.18
CA THR A 60 -7.91 -8.84 -18.12
C THR A 60 -6.64 -9.07 -18.95
N GLN A 61 -6.07 -8.02 -19.53
CA GLN A 61 -4.80 -8.10 -20.24
C GLN A 61 -3.66 -8.30 -19.23
N ARG A 62 -2.77 -9.26 -19.51
CA ARG A 62 -1.63 -9.59 -18.66
C ARG A 62 -0.60 -8.47 -18.59
N TRP A 63 -0.35 -7.79 -19.68
CA TRP A 63 0.63 -6.72 -19.81
C TRP A 63 -0.04 -5.45 -20.31
N ILE A 64 0.19 -4.34 -19.63
CA ILE A 64 -0.36 -3.03 -19.97
C ILE A 64 0.81 -2.07 -20.15
N ASP A 65 0.89 -1.43 -21.32
CA ASP A 65 1.98 -0.53 -21.68
C ASP A 65 2.01 0.70 -20.76
N ILE A 66 3.21 1.10 -20.35
CA ILE A 66 3.45 2.34 -19.63
C ILE A 66 3.65 3.46 -20.67
N PRO A 67 2.83 4.53 -20.65
CA PRO A 67 3.02 5.65 -21.57
C PRO A 67 4.42 6.27 -21.46
N GLU A 68 5.00 6.70 -22.57
CA GLU A 68 6.36 7.27 -22.61
C GLU A 68 6.50 8.48 -21.69
N GLU A 69 5.49 9.35 -21.61
CA GLU A 69 5.51 10.51 -20.71
C GLU A 69 5.50 10.07 -19.23
N VAL A 70 4.77 8.99 -18.91
CA VAL A 70 4.78 8.40 -17.56
C VAL A 70 6.16 7.82 -17.25
N LEU A 71 6.78 7.10 -18.19
CA LEU A 71 8.15 6.61 -18.05
C LEU A 71 9.14 7.75 -17.80
N GLY A 72 9.06 8.84 -18.57
CA GLY A 72 9.91 10.01 -18.38
C GLY A 72 9.75 10.67 -16.99
N LEU A 73 8.51 10.71 -16.45
CA LEU A 73 8.27 11.20 -15.09
C LEU A 73 8.76 10.23 -14.02
N LEU A 74 8.60 8.93 -14.22
CA LEU A 74 9.11 7.90 -13.31
C LEU A 74 10.64 7.89 -13.26
N ALA A 75 11.32 8.21 -14.36
CA ALA A 75 12.79 8.26 -14.46
C ALA A 75 13.45 9.27 -13.49
N ILE A 76 12.68 10.19 -12.87
CA ILE A 76 13.20 11.08 -11.80
C ILE A 76 13.82 10.26 -10.65
N TRP A 77 13.32 9.07 -10.35
CA TRP A 77 13.85 8.22 -9.26
C TRP A 77 13.99 6.75 -9.64
N ARG A 78 13.49 6.33 -10.80
CA ARG A 78 13.59 4.94 -11.26
C ARG A 78 14.64 4.78 -12.36
N PRO A 79 15.22 3.59 -12.48
CA PRO A 79 15.01 2.38 -11.66
C PRO A 79 15.45 2.54 -10.20
N ALA A 80 14.61 2.12 -9.25
CA ALA A 80 14.97 2.16 -7.84
C ALA A 80 16.00 1.05 -7.53
N PRO A 81 16.98 1.27 -6.63
CA PRO A 81 18.03 0.31 -6.38
C PRO A 81 17.51 -0.93 -5.60
N LEU A 82 18.16 -2.07 -5.85
CA LEU A 82 18.12 -3.25 -5.00
C LEU A 82 19.41 -3.30 -4.20
N TYR A 83 19.32 -3.57 -2.91
CA TYR A 83 20.49 -3.73 -2.04
C TYR A 83 20.55 -5.13 -1.45
N ARG A 84 21.74 -5.60 -1.13
CA ARG A 84 21.97 -6.77 -0.28
C ARG A 84 22.36 -6.32 1.13
N ALA A 85 21.64 -6.79 2.13
CA ALA A 85 21.79 -6.42 3.55
C ALA A 85 22.91 -7.22 4.24
N ARG A 86 24.14 -7.11 3.74
CA ARG A 86 25.29 -7.93 4.19
C ARG A 86 25.66 -7.73 5.65
N ARG A 87 25.50 -6.51 6.19
CA ARG A 87 25.80 -6.22 7.59
C ARG A 87 24.76 -6.84 8.51
N LEU A 88 23.49 -6.83 8.10
CA LEU A 88 22.43 -7.52 8.83
C LEU A 88 22.62 -9.05 8.77
N GLU A 89 22.94 -9.63 7.59
CA GLU A 89 23.25 -11.05 7.44
C GLU A 89 24.36 -11.47 8.42
N LYS A 90 25.45 -10.68 8.50
CA LYS A 90 26.57 -10.91 9.44
C LYS A 90 26.11 -10.78 10.90
N ALA A 91 25.32 -9.77 11.24
CA ALA A 91 24.84 -9.55 12.60
C ALA A 91 23.93 -10.70 13.09
N LEU A 92 23.14 -11.29 12.19
CA LEU A 92 22.29 -12.45 12.48
C LEU A 92 23.07 -13.78 12.47
N GLY A 93 24.24 -13.81 11.85
CA GLY A 93 25.04 -15.02 11.62
C GLY A 93 24.25 -16.06 10.80
N THR A 94 23.52 -15.62 9.79
CA THR A 94 22.66 -16.45 8.95
C THR A 94 23.32 -16.80 7.62
N PRO A 95 23.07 -17.98 7.03
CA PRO A 95 23.45 -18.32 5.67
C PRO A 95 22.50 -17.68 4.63
N ALA A 96 21.39 -17.08 5.04
CA ALA A 96 20.45 -16.43 4.13
C ALA A 96 21.07 -15.20 3.49
N ARG A 97 20.71 -14.95 2.23
CA ARG A 97 21.02 -13.72 1.48
C ARG A 97 19.78 -12.84 1.47
N ILE A 98 19.88 -11.65 2.08
CA ILE A 98 18.76 -10.72 2.29
C ILE A 98 18.89 -9.57 1.31
N TYR A 99 17.91 -9.46 0.40
CA TYR A 99 17.78 -8.38 -0.57
C TYR A 99 16.60 -7.47 -0.23
N TYR A 100 16.78 -6.17 -0.42
CA TYR A 100 15.68 -5.21 -0.25
C TYR A 100 15.59 -4.25 -1.42
N LYS A 101 14.37 -4.14 -1.97
CA LYS A 101 14.03 -3.18 -3.01
C LYS A 101 13.72 -1.84 -2.35
N HIS A 102 14.56 -0.83 -2.58
CA HIS A 102 14.51 0.42 -1.82
C HIS A 102 13.64 1.47 -2.52
N GLU A 103 12.37 1.54 -2.15
CA GLU A 103 11.38 2.48 -2.71
C GLU A 103 11.38 3.87 -2.02
N GLY A 104 12.17 4.07 -0.97
CA GLY A 104 12.29 5.34 -0.26
C GLY A 104 13.10 6.42 -0.99
N PHE A 105 13.65 6.13 -2.17
CA PHE A 105 14.38 7.10 -2.99
C PHE A 105 13.49 8.02 -3.81
N SER A 106 12.20 7.74 -3.90
CA SER A 106 11.28 8.65 -4.59
C SER A 106 11.19 10.00 -3.89
N PRO A 107 10.84 11.09 -4.58
CA PRO A 107 10.62 12.40 -3.96
C PRO A 107 9.59 12.38 -2.81
N GLY A 108 8.60 11.50 -2.89
CA GLY A 108 7.63 11.25 -1.81
C GLY A 108 8.15 10.35 -0.68
N GLY A 109 9.38 9.85 -0.77
CA GLY A 109 10.02 9.03 0.25
C GLY A 109 9.43 7.63 0.43
N SER A 110 8.65 7.13 -0.54
CA SER A 110 7.96 5.83 -0.49
C SER A 110 7.64 5.28 -1.89
N HIS A 111 7.08 4.05 -1.97
CA HIS A 111 6.62 3.43 -3.22
C HIS A 111 5.43 4.16 -3.89
N LYS A 112 4.72 5.03 -3.18
CA LYS A 112 3.43 5.58 -3.63
C LYS A 112 3.50 6.45 -4.89
N PRO A 113 4.56 7.19 -5.21
CA PRO A 113 4.68 7.92 -6.47
C PRO A 113 4.57 7.04 -7.73
N ASN A 114 4.86 5.74 -7.64
CA ASN A 114 4.73 4.81 -8.78
C ASN A 114 3.30 4.72 -9.33
N THR A 115 2.29 4.95 -8.50
CA THR A 115 0.88 5.01 -8.92
C THR A 115 0.36 6.44 -8.98
N ALA A 116 0.90 7.36 -8.17
CA ALA A 116 0.46 8.75 -8.16
C ALA A 116 0.72 9.44 -9.51
N ILE A 117 1.89 9.21 -10.11
CA ILE A 117 2.24 9.75 -11.43
C ILE A 117 1.27 9.27 -12.52
N PRO A 118 1.08 7.94 -12.76
CA PRO A 118 0.15 7.51 -13.79
C PRO A 118 -1.28 7.96 -13.50
N GLN A 119 -1.78 7.89 -12.26
CA GLN A 119 -3.12 8.39 -11.94
C GLN A 119 -3.29 9.87 -12.27
N ALA A 120 -2.34 10.73 -11.91
CA ALA A 120 -2.40 12.15 -12.25
C ALA A 120 -2.31 12.37 -13.76
N TRP A 121 -1.43 11.64 -14.46
CA TRP A 121 -1.27 11.75 -15.90
C TRP A 121 -2.56 11.36 -16.65
N TYR A 122 -3.13 10.18 -16.35
CA TYR A 122 -4.37 9.71 -16.97
C TYR A 122 -5.55 10.65 -16.71
N ASN A 123 -5.65 11.20 -15.50
CA ASN A 123 -6.66 12.22 -15.19
C ASN A 123 -6.46 13.47 -16.03
N LYS A 124 -5.23 13.97 -16.18
CA LYS A 124 -4.92 15.14 -17.02
C LYS A 124 -5.28 14.91 -18.47
N GLN A 125 -4.95 13.73 -19.03
CA GLN A 125 -5.33 13.35 -20.40
C GLN A 125 -6.85 13.32 -20.60
N PHE A 126 -7.61 13.04 -19.55
CA PHE A 126 -9.07 13.04 -19.58
C PHE A 126 -9.68 14.43 -19.33
N GLY A 127 -8.87 15.51 -19.25
CA GLY A 127 -9.33 16.88 -19.06
C GLY A 127 -9.69 17.24 -17.61
N ILE A 128 -9.29 16.42 -16.63
CA ILE A 128 -9.48 16.71 -15.21
C ILE A 128 -8.54 17.83 -14.78
N GLU A 129 -9.01 18.71 -13.89
CA GLU A 129 -8.27 19.88 -13.39
C GLU A 129 -7.89 19.74 -11.91
N ARG A 130 -8.62 18.90 -11.15
CA ARG A 130 -8.40 18.70 -9.71
C ARG A 130 -8.54 17.26 -9.31
N LEU A 131 -7.63 16.78 -8.44
CA LEU A 131 -7.75 15.51 -7.74
C LEU A 131 -8.06 15.74 -6.26
N THR A 132 -8.94 14.92 -5.71
CA THR A 132 -9.20 14.80 -4.28
C THR A 132 -8.70 13.43 -3.80
N THR A 133 -8.24 13.38 -2.57
CA THR A 133 -7.78 12.12 -1.98
C THR A 133 -7.79 12.16 -0.45
N GLU A 134 -7.70 10.98 0.13
CA GLU A 134 -7.43 10.79 1.55
C GLU A 134 -5.95 10.56 1.83
N THR A 135 -5.56 10.69 3.08
CA THR A 135 -4.26 10.18 3.54
C THR A 135 -4.28 9.85 5.04
N GLY A 136 -3.72 8.71 5.43
CA GLY A 136 -3.57 8.30 6.83
C GLY A 136 -2.43 9.05 7.52
N ALA A 137 -1.20 8.60 7.30
CA ALA A 137 0.01 9.19 7.90
C ALA A 137 0.66 10.27 7.04
N GLY A 138 0.16 10.51 5.82
CA GLY A 138 0.62 11.55 4.91
C GLY A 138 1.38 11.05 3.69
N GLN A 139 1.86 9.80 3.65
CA GLN A 139 2.69 9.31 2.53
C GLN A 139 1.95 9.32 1.19
N TRP A 140 0.66 8.94 1.16
CA TRP A 140 -0.12 8.97 -0.06
C TRP A 140 -0.42 10.41 -0.50
N GLY A 141 -0.88 11.25 0.42
CA GLY A 141 -1.12 12.67 0.14
C GLY A 141 0.11 13.36 -0.41
N SER A 142 1.30 13.11 0.17
CA SER A 142 2.58 13.64 -0.34
C SER A 142 2.88 13.15 -1.76
N ALA A 143 2.69 11.85 -2.03
CA ALA A 143 2.95 11.29 -3.36
C ALA A 143 2.03 11.88 -4.43
N LEU A 144 0.73 12.04 -4.14
CA LEU A 144 -0.21 12.63 -5.08
C LEU A 144 0.01 14.13 -5.26
N SER A 145 0.33 14.86 -4.17
CA SER A 145 0.67 16.28 -4.25
C SER A 145 1.89 16.53 -5.16
N PHE A 146 2.93 15.70 -5.00
CA PHE A 146 4.09 15.70 -5.89
C PHE A 146 3.69 15.47 -7.36
N ALA A 147 2.91 14.42 -7.63
CA ALA A 147 2.49 14.09 -8.98
C ALA A 147 1.63 15.21 -9.61
N CYS A 148 0.68 15.76 -8.85
CA CYS A 148 -0.17 16.87 -9.29
C CYS A 148 0.65 18.13 -9.59
N SER A 149 1.67 18.42 -8.78
CA SER A 149 2.59 19.56 -9.01
C SER A 149 3.32 19.45 -10.35
N LEU A 150 3.86 18.26 -10.66
CA LEU A 150 4.58 18.02 -11.92
C LEU A 150 3.67 18.10 -13.16
N ILE A 151 2.42 17.63 -13.02
CA ILE A 151 1.48 17.47 -14.14
C ILE A 151 0.58 18.72 -14.32
N GLY A 152 0.61 19.64 -13.34
CA GLY A 152 -0.22 20.86 -13.37
C GLY A 152 -1.68 20.58 -13.06
N LEU A 153 -1.96 19.77 -12.02
CA LEU A 153 -3.28 19.53 -11.44
C LEU A 153 -3.39 20.16 -10.06
N LYS A 154 -4.57 20.63 -9.69
CA LYS A 154 -4.89 20.98 -8.30
C LYS A 154 -5.05 19.71 -7.48
N CYS A 155 -4.64 19.74 -6.20
CA CYS A 155 -4.76 18.61 -5.29
C CYS A 155 -5.40 19.05 -3.97
N THR A 156 -6.42 18.30 -3.50
CA THR A 156 -7.02 18.47 -2.18
C THR A 156 -6.90 17.15 -1.41
N VAL A 157 -6.28 17.19 -0.24
CA VAL A 157 -5.97 16.00 0.58
C VAL A 157 -6.71 16.06 1.90
N TYR A 158 -7.53 15.08 2.19
CA TYR A 158 -8.19 14.87 3.48
C TYR A 158 -7.29 13.99 4.35
N MET A 159 -6.63 14.59 5.35
CA MET A 159 -5.68 13.90 6.21
C MET A 159 -6.33 13.50 7.54
N VAL A 160 -6.16 12.24 7.96
CA VAL A 160 -6.67 11.75 9.25
C VAL A 160 -6.25 12.69 10.37
N ARG A 161 -7.22 13.20 11.14
CA ARG A 161 -7.08 14.31 12.12
C ARG A 161 -5.94 14.11 13.12
N VAL A 162 -5.83 12.90 13.69
CA VAL A 162 -4.75 12.60 14.64
C VAL A 162 -3.37 12.72 14.00
N SER A 163 -3.23 12.30 12.75
CA SER A 163 -1.96 12.42 12.01
C SER A 163 -1.68 13.88 11.60
N TYR A 164 -2.71 14.62 11.19
CA TYR A 164 -2.60 16.05 10.86
C TYR A 164 -2.01 16.87 12.02
N GLY A 165 -2.45 16.59 13.25
CA GLY A 165 -1.93 17.26 14.46
C GLY A 165 -0.55 16.77 14.88
N GLN A 166 -0.27 15.47 14.77
CA GLN A 166 0.96 14.86 15.31
C GLN A 166 2.14 14.88 14.32
N LYS A 167 1.89 15.01 13.02
CA LYS A 167 2.90 14.88 11.97
C LYS A 167 2.89 16.10 11.03
N PRO A 168 3.51 17.22 11.41
CA PRO A 168 3.54 18.42 10.56
C PRO A 168 4.33 18.23 9.25
N GLY A 169 5.36 17.36 9.24
CA GLY A 169 6.24 17.16 8.09
C GLY A 169 5.51 16.78 6.79
N PRO A 170 4.70 15.71 6.74
CA PRO A 170 3.94 15.34 5.55
C PRO A 170 2.98 16.43 5.08
N ARG A 171 2.30 17.13 6.01
CA ARG A 171 1.42 18.27 5.64
C ARG A 171 2.20 19.37 4.97
N LEU A 172 3.30 19.83 5.56
CA LEU A 172 4.15 20.89 4.99
C LEU A 172 4.70 20.49 3.62
N LEU A 173 5.05 19.21 3.44
CA LEU A 173 5.51 18.70 2.16
C LEU A 173 4.41 18.77 1.09
N MET A 174 3.17 18.37 1.42
CA MET A 174 2.01 18.49 0.53
C MET A 174 1.74 19.97 0.15
N GLU A 175 1.73 20.86 1.13
CA GLU A 175 1.53 22.30 0.93
C GLU A 175 2.67 22.94 0.11
N THR A 176 3.93 22.46 0.28
CA THR A 176 5.08 22.90 -0.52
C THR A 176 4.90 22.54 -2.00
N TRP A 177 4.27 21.39 -2.31
CA TRP A 177 3.90 21.01 -3.67
C TRP A 177 2.57 21.63 -4.13
N GLY A 178 2.01 22.59 -3.39
CA GLY A 178 0.83 23.36 -3.78
C GLY A 178 -0.51 22.67 -3.51
N ALA A 179 -0.54 21.58 -2.75
CA ALA A 179 -1.80 20.93 -2.37
C ALA A 179 -2.48 21.64 -1.19
N THR A 180 -3.80 21.53 -1.11
CA THR A 180 -4.59 21.91 0.06
C THR A 180 -4.77 20.70 0.96
N CYS A 181 -4.28 20.76 2.19
CA CYS A 181 -4.40 19.66 3.17
C CYS A 181 -5.45 20.01 4.24
N ILE A 182 -6.48 19.18 4.40
CA ILE A 182 -7.62 19.39 5.29
C ILE A 182 -7.65 18.28 6.35
N PRO A 183 -7.77 18.59 7.67
CA PRO A 183 -7.94 17.57 8.70
C PRO A 183 -9.31 16.88 8.58
N SER A 184 -9.35 15.55 8.56
CA SER A 184 -10.56 14.73 8.42
C SER A 184 -10.90 14.00 9.73
N PRO A 185 -12.19 14.08 10.19
CA PRO A 185 -13.34 14.72 9.57
C PRO A 185 -13.28 16.25 9.61
N SER A 186 -13.89 16.89 8.61
CA SER A 186 -13.96 18.35 8.44
C SER A 186 -15.41 18.84 8.31
N ASP A 187 -15.61 20.16 8.32
CA ASP A 187 -16.89 20.80 8.03
C ASP A 187 -17.07 21.10 6.52
N HIS A 188 -16.10 20.77 5.69
CA HIS A 188 -16.14 21.03 4.24
C HIS A 188 -17.10 20.11 3.49
N THR A 189 -17.37 18.91 4.01
CA THR A 189 -18.20 17.88 3.40
C THR A 189 -19.44 17.56 4.26
N HIS A 190 -20.47 16.98 3.66
CA HIS A 190 -21.62 16.52 4.42
C HIS A 190 -21.24 15.34 5.33
N ALA A 191 -20.49 14.36 4.78
CA ALA A 191 -20.00 13.22 5.53
C ALA A 191 -19.19 13.63 6.75
N GLY A 192 -18.27 14.60 6.57
CA GLY A 192 -17.47 15.13 7.68
C GLY A 192 -18.30 15.78 8.78
N ARG A 193 -19.26 16.66 8.38
CA ARG A 193 -20.18 17.31 9.34
C ARG A 193 -21.02 16.32 10.14
N GLU A 194 -21.57 15.29 9.48
CA GLU A 194 -22.38 14.28 10.18
C GLU A 194 -21.56 13.44 11.15
N ILE A 195 -20.31 13.15 10.82
CA ILE A 195 -19.41 12.44 11.74
C ILE A 195 -19.03 13.32 12.91
N LEU A 196 -18.72 14.60 12.69
CA LEU A 196 -18.42 15.56 13.77
C LEU A 196 -19.57 15.78 14.71
N LYS A 197 -20.82 15.77 14.22
CA LYS A 197 -22.03 15.83 15.08
C LYS A 197 -22.14 14.63 16.02
N ARG A 198 -21.81 13.42 15.53
CA ARG A 198 -21.91 12.16 16.30
C ARG A 198 -20.73 11.95 17.23
N MET A 199 -19.52 12.33 16.78
CA MET A 199 -18.26 12.09 17.45
C MET A 199 -17.34 13.33 17.33
N PRO A 200 -17.58 14.41 18.10
CA PRO A 200 -16.82 15.65 17.98
C PRO A 200 -15.31 15.48 18.19
N ASP A 201 -14.93 14.59 19.10
CA ASP A 201 -13.53 14.35 19.53
C ASP A 201 -12.88 13.17 18.79
N THR A 202 -13.49 12.70 17.70
CA THR A 202 -12.93 11.55 16.95
C THR A 202 -11.52 11.85 16.45
N PRO A 203 -10.57 10.91 16.58
CA PRO A 203 -9.23 11.02 16.00
C PRO A 203 -9.25 10.96 14.46
N GLY A 204 -10.40 10.62 13.88
CA GLY A 204 -10.53 10.32 12.47
C GLY A 204 -10.08 8.90 12.10
N SER A 205 -10.42 8.47 10.91
CA SER A 205 -9.96 7.21 10.32
C SER A 205 -9.75 7.37 8.81
N LEU A 206 -9.06 6.42 8.19
CA LEU A 206 -8.87 6.43 6.74
C LEU A 206 -10.22 6.31 6.01
N GLY A 207 -11.12 5.46 6.49
CA GLY A 207 -12.46 5.30 5.92
C GLY A 207 -13.29 6.59 5.95
N ILE A 208 -13.16 7.41 7.02
CA ILE A 208 -13.79 8.74 7.10
C ILE A 208 -13.18 9.68 6.06
N ALA A 209 -11.87 9.72 5.95
CA ALA A 209 -11.19 10.59 5.00
C ALA A 209 -11.49 10.20 3.54
N ILE A 210 -11.66 8.89 3.25
CA ILE A 210 -12.14 8.40 1.95
C ILE A 210 -13.55 8.95 1.65
N SER A 211 -14.48 8.85 2.61
CA SER A 211 -15.84 9.38 2.42
C SER A 211 -15.83 10.85 2.04
N GLU A 212 -15.04 11.68 2.73
CA GLU A 212 -14.93 13.11 2.42
C GLU A 212 -14.30 13.37 1.05
N ALA A 213 -13.23 12.65 0.71
CA ALA A 213 -12.54 12.83 -0.57
C ALA A 213 -13.41 12.41 -1.78
N VAL A 214 -14.16 11.30 -1.65
CA VAL A 214 -15.10 10.83 -2.67
C VAL A 214 -16.27 11.83 -2.81
N GLU A 215 -16.88 12.28 -1.70
CA GLU A 215 -17.93 13.27 -1.73
C GLU A 215 -17.49 14.55 -2.42
N ALA A 216 -16.28 15.05 -2.11
CA ALA A 216 -15.73 16.27 -2.73
C ALA A 216 -15.50 16.10 -4.25
N ALA A 217 -15.21 14.90 -4.72
CA ALA A 217 -15.09 14.62 -6.15
C ALA A 217 -16.45 14.58 -6.84
N VAL A 218 -17.41 13.80 -6.32
CA VAL A 218 -18.71 13.58 -6.99
C VAL A 218 -19.65 14.80 -6.87
N SER A 219 -19.43 15.66 -5.89
CA SER A 219 -20.21 16.89 -5.70
C SER A 219 -19.79 18.03 -6.62
N ASP A 220 -18.68 17.89 -7.36
CA ASP A 220 -18.20 18.91 -8.29
C ASP A 220 -19.06 18.92 -9.56
N LYS A 221 -19.91 19.97 -9.67
CA LYS A 221 -20.83 20.16 -10.81
C LYS A 221 -20.12 20.45 -12.13
N THR A 222 -18.83 20.82 -12.10
CA THR A 222 -18.05 21.08 -13.33
C THR A 222 -17.63 19.79 -14.04
N GLY A 223 -17.65 18.65 -13.34
CA GLY A 223 -17.17 17.37 -13.84
C GLY A 223 -15.65 17.28 -13.99
N LYS A 224 -14.90 18.29 -13.52
CA LYS A 224 -13.44 18.41 -13.67
C LYS A 224 -12.66 17.97 -12.44
N THR A 225 -13.32 17.39 -11.45
CA THR A 225 -12.70 16.80 -10.26
C THR A 225 -12.90 15.30 -10.28
N ARG A 226 -11.86 14.55 -9.89
CA ARG A 226 -11.92 13.10 -9.68
C ARG A 226 -11.22 12.73 -8.37
N TYR A 227 -11.59 11.59 -7.85
CA TYR A 227 -10.94 10.98 -6.70
C TYR A 227 -9.73 10.14 -7.16
N SER A 228 -8.71 10.08 -6.33
CA SER A 228 -7.53 9.25 -6.52
C SER A 228 -7.15 8.57 -5.23
N LEU A 229 -6.67 7.33 -5.28
CA LEU A 229 -6.34 6.56 -4.08
C LEU A 229 -5.01 5.84 -4.21
N GLY A 230 -4.37 5.59 -3.06
CA GLY A 230 -3.01 5.03 -2.99
C GLY A 230 -2.93 3.54 -2.74
N SER A 231 -4.06 2.82 -2.72
CA SER A 231 -4.10 1.38 -2.43
C SER A 231 -5.44 0.76 -2.87
N VAL A 232 -5.60 -0.54 -2.67
CA VAL A 232 -6.84 -1.34 -2.78
C VAL A 232 -7.26 -1.67 -4.22
N LEU A 233 -7.45 -0.69 -5.10
CA LEU A 233 -7.96 -0.93 -6.45
C LEU A 233 -6.91 -1.51 -7.40
N ASN A 234 -7.37 -2.26 -8.42
CA ASN A 234 -6.50 -3.02 -9.31
C ASN A 234 -5.53 -2.14 -10.10
N HIS A 235 -5.97 -0.99 -10.61
CA HIS A 235 -5.09 -0.06 -11.32
C HIS A 235 -3.95 0.46 -10.44
N VAL A 236 -4.19 0.64 -9.13
CA VAL A 236 -3.14 1.02 -8.18
C VAL A 236 -2.11 -0.11 -8.04
N LEU A 237 -2.58 -1.34 -7.83
CA LEU A 237 -1.72 -2.51 -7.67
C LEU A 237 -0.93 -2.79 -8.96
N LEU A 238 -1.58 -2.64 -10.11
CA LEU A 238 -0.98 -2.74 -11.45
C LEU A 238 0.23 -1.81 -11.58
N HIS A 239 0.04 -0.51 -11.32
CA HIS A 239 1.12 0.48 -11.42
C HIS A 239 2.30 0.17 -10.50
N GLN A 240 2.06 -0.44 -9.34
CA GLN A 240 3.11 -0.80 -8.39
C GLN A 240 3.97 -1.98 -8.86
N THR A 241 3.50 -2.80 -9.80
CA THR A 241 4.24 -4.00 -10.24
C THR A 241 5.60 -3.70 -10.87
N ILE A 242 5.85 -2.45 -11.27
CA ILE A 242 7.18 -1.98 -11.71
C ILE A 242 8.26 -2.29 -10.65
N ILE A 243 7.91 -2.32 -9.35
CA ILE A 243 8.81 -2.65 -8.23
C ILE A 243 9.37 -4.08 -8.39
N GLY A 244 8.47 -5.05 -8.51
CA GLY A 244 8.84 -6.46 -8.63
C GLY A 244 9.48 -6.80 -9.98
N LEU A 245 9.03 -6.13 -11.05
CA LEU A 245 9.62 -6.30 -12.40
C LEU A 245 11.09 -5.83 -12.43
N GLU A 246 11.40 -4.69 -11.82
CA GLU A 246 12.80 -4.27 -11.64
C GLU A 246 13.58 -5.22 -10.73
N ALA A 247 12.97 -5.64 -9.60
CA ALA A 247 13.62 -6.54 -8.65
C ALA A 247 14.01 -7.88 -9.30
N LYS A 248 13.18 -8.44 -10.21
CA LYS A 248 13.52 -9.66 -10.96
C LYS A 248 14.79 -9.46 -11.81
N LYS A 249 14.88 -8.35 -12.56
CA LYS A 249 16.07 -8.03 -13.37
C LYS A 249 17.30 -7.83 -12.48
N GLN A 250 17.13 -7.16 -11.35
CA GLN A 250 18.22 -6.88 -10.41
C GLN A 250 18.72 -8.13 -9.70
N LEU A 251 17.83 -9.05 -9.29
CA LEU A 251 18.21 -10.35 -8.74
C LEU A 251 19.00 -11.17 -9.76
N ALA A 252 18.56 -11.22 -11.02
CA ALA A 252 19.29 -11.88 -12.09
C ALA A 252 20.68 -11.26 -12.28
N LYS A 253 20.80 -9.93 -12.24
CA LYS A 253 22.09 -9.20 -12.29
C LYS A 253 23.00 -9.50 -11.10
N ALA A 254 22.41 -9.79 -9.92
CA ALA A 254 23.12 -10.25 -8.73
C ALA A 254 23.54 -11.74 -8.79
N GLY A 255 23.11 -12.48 -9.82
CA GLY A 255 23.37 -13.91 -9.99
C GLY A 255 22.40 -14.83 -9.25
N GLU A 256 21.27 -14.30 -8.78
CA GLU A 256 20.19 -15.08 -8.15
C GLU A 256 19.18 -15.53 -9.22
N LYS A 257 18.77 -16.79 -9.17
CA LYS A 257 17.78 -17.33 -10.12
C LYS A 257 16.35 -16.96 -9.76
N SER A 258 16.03 -17.05 -8.47
CA SER A 258 14.71 -16.77 -7.92
C SER A 258 14.86 -16.52 -6.41
N PRO A 259 14.04 -15.70 -5.79
CA PRO A 259 13.95 -15.67 -4.33
C PRO A 259 13.22 -16.92 -3.80
N ASP A 260 13.62 -17.40 -2.62
CA ASP A 260 12.88 -18.40 -1.87
C ASP A 260 11.72 -17.78 -1.10
N VAL A 261 11.88 -16.51 -0.70
CA VAL A 261 10.88 -15.77 0.08
C VAL A 261 10.74 -14.36 -0.46
N VAL A 262 9.49 -13.91 -0.70
CA VAL A 262 9.15 -12.52 -1.07
C VAL A 262 8.24 -11.92 0.00
N ILE A 263 8.62 -10.75 0.54
CA ILE A 263 7.94 -10.12 1.66
C ILE A 263 7.56 -8.68 1.31
N GLY A 264 6.36 -8.28 1.68
CA GLY A 264 5.92 -6.88 1.61
C GLY A 264 4.98 -6.53 2.74
N CYS A 265 5.05 -5.30 3.27
CA CYS A 265 4.06 -4.82 4.23
C CYS A 265 2.72 -4.58 3.53
N ALA A 266 1.62 -4.91 4.20
CA ALA A 266 0.27 -4.88 3.66
C ALA A 266 -0.67 -4.09 4.60
N GLY A 267 -1.14 -2.94 4.11
CA GLY A 267 -2.29 -2.22 4.65
C GLY A 267 -3.48 -2.47 3.71
N GLY A 268 -3.67 -1.62 2.70
CA GLY A 268 -4.59 -1.90 1.59
C GLY A 268 -3.98 -2.76 0.47
N GLY A 269 -2.69 -3.12 0.54
CA GLY A 269 -2.06 -4.09 -0.35
C GLY A 269 -1.11 -3.55 -1.43
N SER A 270 -1.02 -2.23 -1.64
CA SER A 270 -0.27 -1.67 -2.79
C SER A 270 1.24 -1.97 -2.78
N ASN A 271 1.91 -1.81 -1.62
CA ASN A 271 3.34 -2.14 -1.51
C ASN A 271 3.59 -3.63 -1.72
N PHE A 272 2.79 -4.45 -1.04
CA PHE A 272 2.88 -5.90 -1.16
C PHE A 272 2.67 -6.37 -2.60
N ALA A 273 1.60 -5.93 -3.26
CA ALA A 273 1.31 -6.27 -4.66
C ALA A 273 2.46 -5.85 -5.59
N GLY A 274 3.01 -4.66 -5.38
CA GLY A 274 4.09 -4.13 -6.19
C GLY A 274 5.31 -5.03 -6.23
N ILE A 275 5.79 -5.49 -5.08
CA ILE A 275 6.94 -6.37 -5.01
C ILE A 275 6.60 -7.81 -5.37
N SER A 276 5.39 -8.29 -5.03
CA SER A 276 5.10 -9.72 -5.04
C SER A 276 4.40 -10.23 -6.29
N PHE A 277 3.52 -9.47 -6.95
CA PHE A 277 2.70 -9.98 -8.05
C PHE A 277 3.49 -10.59 -9.20
N PRO A 278 4.65 -10.03 -9.67
CA PRO A 278 5.47 -10.71 -10.66
C PRO A 278 6.03 -12.06 -10.19
N PHE A 279 6.18 -12.27 -8.88
CA PHE A 279 6.62 -13.55 -8.28
C PHE A 279 5.43 -14.47 -7.97
N VAL A 280 4.23 -13.94 -7.72
CA VAL A 280 2.98 -14.74 -7.68
C VAL A 280 2.76 -15.40 -9.04
N CYS A 281 2.99 -14.68 -10.13
CA CYS A 281 2.99 -15.25 -11.49
C CYS A 281 3.94 -16.45 -11.58
N ASP A 282 5.18 -16.30 -11.15
CA ASP A 282 6.15 -17.40 -11.17
C ASP A 282 5.68 -18.60 -10.33
N LYS A 283 5.08 -18.34 -9.14
CA LYS A 283 4.53 -19.38 -8.25
C LYS A 283 3.38 -20.12 -8.91
N ILE A 284 2.47 -19.43 -9.58
CA ILE A 284 1.37 -20.05 -10.35
C ILE A 284 1.94 -20.96 -11.45
N HIS A 285 3.06 -20.58 -12.04
CA HIS A 285 3.77 -21.37 -13.08
C HIS A 285 4.77 -22.40 -12.50
N GLY A 286 4.69 -22.71 -11.19
CA GLY A 286 5.42 -23.81 -10.58
C GLY A 286 6.69 -23.45 -9.81
N ALA A 287 7.04 -22.16 -9.69
CA ALA A 287 8.16 -21.75 -8.84
C ALA A 287 7.83 -21.96 -7.35
N LYS A 288 8.82 -22.46 -6.59
CA LYS A 288 8.70 -22.67 -5.15
C LYS A 288 9.10 -21.42 -4.39
N ILE A 289 8.16 -20.52 -4.18
CA ILE A 289 8.39 -19.22 -3.52
C ILE A 289 7.36 -19.05 -2.40
N ASP A 290 7.84 -18.76 -1.20
CA ASP A 290 6.98 -18.31 -0.09
C ASP A 290 6.71 -16.81 -0.25
N ILE A 291 5.43 -16.41 -0.36
CA ILE A 291 5.04 -15.03 -0.58
C ILE A 291 4.23 -14.55 0.62
N ILE A 292 4.79 -13.58 1.36
CA ILE A 292 4.34 -13.23 2.69
C ILE A 292 3.90 -11.76 2.75
N PRO A 293 2.58 -11.48 2.71
CA PRO A 293 2.07 -10.19 3.14
C PRO A 293 2.18 -10.06 4.66
N VAL A 294 2.71 -8.91 5.13
CA VAL A 294 2.93 -8.66 6.56
C VAL A 294 2.09 -7.49 7.01
N GLU A 295 1.28 -7.71 8.04
CA GLU A 295 0.36 -6.73 8.61
C GLU A 295 0.59 -6.52 10.12
N PRO A 296 0.08 -5.42 10.73
CA PRO A 296 0.16 -5.23 12.18
C PRO A 296 -0.89 -6.04 12.92
N GLU A 297 -0.57 -6.56 14.10
CA GLU A 297 -1.52 -7.24 14.98
C GLU A 297 -2.69 -6.35 15.41
N GLY A 298 -2.51 -5.03 15.38
CA GLY A 298 -3.59 -4.07 15.67
C GLY A 298 -4.59 -3.88 14.52
N CYS A 299 -4.26 -4.35 13.30
CA CYS A 299 -5.11 -4.22 12.12
C CYS A 299 -4.94 -5.45 11.19
N PRO A 300 -5.32 -6.66 11.68
CA PRO A 300 -4.98 -7.95 11.08
C PRO A 300 -6.03 -8.39 10.05
N SER A 301 -6.17 -7.66 8.94
CA SER A 301 -7.23 -7.91 7.95
C SER A 301 -7.11 -9.27 7.26
N LEU A 302 -5.92 -9.70 6.87
CA LEU A 302 -5.68 -11.00 6.21
C LEU A 302 -5.63 -12.17 7.19
N THR A 303 -5.03 -11.97 8.38
CA THR A 303 -4.81 -13.07 9.33
C THR A 303 -6.01 -13.34 10.23
N ARG A 304 -6.88 -12.34 10.48
CA ARG A 304 -8.04 -12.46 11.37
C ARG A 304 -9.35 -11.92 10.78
N GLY A 305 -9.29 -11.21 9.65
CA GLY A 305 -10.46 -10.71 8.95
C GLY A 305 -11.26 -11.81 8.25
N LYS A 306 -12.39 -11.44 7.66
CA LYS A 306 -13.27 -12.34 6.92
C LYS A 306 -13.23 -12.00 5.43
N PHE A 307 -13.10 -13.01 4.56
CA PHE A 307 -13.23 -12.83 3.11
C PHE A 307 -14.72 -12.74 2.75
N THR A 308 -15.18 -11.53 2.44
CA THR A 308 -16.57 -11.22 2.12
C THR A 308 -16.67 -9.88 1.39
N TYR A 309 -17.84 -9.51 0.92
CA TYR A 309 -18.09 -8.16 0.42
C TYR A 309 -18.13 -7.15 1.56
N ASP A 310 -17.48 -5.99 1.36
CA ASP A 310 -17.54 -4.85 2.27
C ASP A 310 -17.32 -3.53 1.51
N HIS A 311 -17.70 -2.41 2.14
CA HIS A 311 -17.43 -1.08 1.62
C HIS A 311 -15.99 -0.64 1.88
N GLY A 312 -15.41 0.10 0.93
CA GLY A 312 -14.07 0.67 1.09
C GLY A 312 -14.01 1.86 2.07
N ASP A 313 -15.16 2.43 2.44
CA ASP A 313 -15.29 3.63 3.27
C ASP A 313 -16.35 3.51 4.37
N THR A 314 -16.22 4.35 5.41
CA THR A 314 -17.10 4.30 6.59
C THR A 314 -18.53 4.79 6.30
N ALA A 315 -18.70 5.73 5.37
CA ALA A 315 -20.02 6.27 5.01
C ALA A 315 -20.76 5.43 3.94
N ARG A 316 -20.15 4.35 3.45
CA ARG A 316 -20.69 3.43 2.44
C ARG A 316 -20.98 4.12 1.09
N LEU A 317 -20.14 5.07 0.72
CA LEU A 317 -20.20 5.78 -0.57
C LEU A 317 -19.52 5.00 -1.69
N THR A 318 -18.62 4.07 -1.34
CA THR A 318 -17.92 3.21 -2.29
C THR A 318 -18.74 1.95 -2.59
N PRO A 319 -18.51 1.31 -3.76
CA PRO A 319 -19.05 -0.01 -4.04
C PRO A 319 -18.66 -1.05 -2.99
N LEU A 320 -19.41 -2.14 -2.95
CA LEU A 320 -19.01 -3.35 -2.23
C LEU A 320 -17.90 -4.07 -3.00
N LEU A 321 -16.78 -4.28 -2.34
CA LEU A 321 -15.62 -4.98 -2.89
C LEU A 321 -15.44 -6.34 -2.21
N PRO A 322 -15.03 -7.39 -2.95
CA PRO A 322 -14.67 -8.67 -2.36
C PRO A 322 -13.30 -8.53 -1.68
N MET A 323 -13.26 -8.60 -0.35
CA MET A 323 -12.03 -8.34 0.42
C MET A 323 -11.96 -9.17 1.71
N TYR A 324 -10.74 -9.44 2.17
CA TYR A 324 -10.55 -9.73 3.58
C TYR A 324 -10.74 -8.44 4.35
N THR A 325 -11.67 -8.43 5.30
CA THR A 325 -12.06 -7.22 6.03
C THR A 325 -12.26 -7.45 7.52
N LEU A 326 -12.00 -6.39 8.28
CA LEU A 326 -12.35 -6.27 9.71
C LEU A 326 -13.72 -5.59 9.90
N GLY A 327 -14.40 -5.20 8.80
CA GLY A 327 -15.63 -4.42 8.78
C GLY A 327 -15.38 -2.92 8.55
N HIS A 328 -16.16 -2.29 7.64
CA HIS A 328 -16.00 -0.86 7.27
C HIS A 328 -16.21 0.13 8.43
N ALA A 329 -16.86 -0.30 9.51
CA ALA A 329 -17.01 0.49 10.74
C ALA A 329 -15.80 0.38 11.68
N PHE A 330 -14.82 -0.48 11.40
CA PHE A 330 -13.63 -0.64 12.21
C PHE A 330 -12.80 0.63 12.27
N VAL A 331 -12.48 1.08 13.46
CA VAL A 331 -11.56 2.20 13.71
C VAL A 331 -10.23 1.63 14.20
N PRO A 332 -9.18 1.67 13.39
CA PRO A 332 -7.88 1.15 13.78
C PRO A 332 -7.30 1.87 15.00
N PRO A 333 -6.61 1.15 15.89
CA PRO A 333 -5.91 1.77 17.02
C PRO A 333 -4.81 2.71 16.55
N ALA A 334 -4.35 3.60 17.42
CA ALA A 334 -3.33 4.60 17.12
C ALA A 334 -1.90 4.00 17.12
N ILE A 335 -1.69 2.87 16.41
CA ILE A 335 -0.36 2.31 16.20
C ILE A 335 0.48 3.18 15.25
N HIS A 336 1.80 3.16 15.43
CA HIS A 336 2.75 3.97 14.64
C HIS A 336 3.11 3.32 13.29
N ALA A 337 2.12 2.86 12.54
CA ALA A 337 2.23 2.39 11.17
C ALA A 337 0.97 2.83 10.41
N GLY A 338 0.82 4.17 10.27
CA GLY A 338 -0.40 4.79 9.77
C GLY A 338 -0.83 4.30 8.38
N GLY A 339 0.13 3.94 7.51
CA GLY A 339 -0.14 3.37 6.19
C GLY A 339 -0.65 1.93 6.20
N LEU A 340 -0.62 1.24 7.36
CA LEU A 340 -1.16 -0.11 7.52
C LEU A 340 -2.48 -0.14 8.31
N ARG A 341 -3.04 1.02 8.67
CA ARG A 341 -4.30 1.14 9.42
C ARG A 341 -5.51 1.25 8.51
N TYR A 342 -5.84 0.15 7.84
CA TYR A 342 -7.02 0.06 6.99
C TYR A 342 -7.78 -1.24 7.28
N HIS A 343 -9.13 -1.19 7.23
CA HIS A 343 -9.98 -2.30 7.62
C HIS A 343 -10.06 -3.42 6.57
N GLY A 344 -9.72 -3.13 5.31
CA GLY A 344 -9.91 -4.05 4.18
C GLY A 344 -8.65 -4.24 3.36
N MET A 345 -8.55 -5.38 2.69
CA MET A 345 -7.44 -5.74 1.81
C MET A 345 -7.90 -5.69 0.35
N ALA A 346 -7.01 -5.26 -0.55
CA ALA A 346 -7.27 -5.22 -1.99
C ALA A 346 -7.89 -6.54 -2.52
N PRO A 347 -8.88 -6.47 -3.42
CA PRO A 347 -9.53 -7.66 -3.97
C PRO A 347 -8.56 -8.69 -4.57
N LEU A 348 -7.57 -8.26 -5.36
CA LEU A 348 -6.57 -9.17 -5.95
C LEU A 348 -5.68 -9.84 -4.90
N VAL A 349 -5.26 -9.12 -3.84
CA VAL A 349 -4.49 -9.70 -2.74
C VAL A 349 -5.36 -10.67 -1.94
N SER A 350 -6.62 -10.31 -1.71
CA SER A 350 -7.59 -11.15 -1.01
C SER A 350 -7.85 -12.45 -1.78
N ALA A 351 -8.10 -12.38 -3.08
CA ALA A 351 -8.29 -13.54 -3.94
C ALA A 351 -7.04 -14.45 -3.95
N ALA A 352 -5.86 -13.88 -4.16
CA ALA A 352 -4.61 -14.66 -4.11
C ALA A 352 -4.37 -15.32 -2.74
N THR A 353 -4.83 -14.71 -1.64
CA THR A 353 -4.78 -15.31 -0.30
C THR A 353 -5.76 -16.47 -0.19
N ALA A 354 -6.99 -16.30 -0.66
CA ALA A 354 -8.02 -17.34 -0.65
C ALA A 354 -7.62 -18.57 -1.50
N GLU A 355 -6.89 -18.34 -2.60
CA GLU A 355 -6.31 -19.40 -3.45
C GLU A 355 -5.09 -20.12 -2.79
N GLY A 356 -4.67 -19.72 -1.59
CA GLY A 356 -3.50 -20.32 -0.94
C GLY A 356 -2.15 -19.93 -1.56
N LEU A 357 -2.12 -18.92 -2.43
CA LEU A 357 -0.88 -18.43 -3.06
C LEU A 357 -0.03 -17.62 -2.10
N LEU A 358 -0.63 -17.03 -1.06
CA LEU A 358 0.00 -16.15 -0.09
C LEU A 358 -0.08 -16.74 1.33
N THR A 359 0.91 -16.41 2.17
CA THR A 359 1.00 -16.84 3.57
C THR A 359 1.06 -15.62 4.48
N PRO A 360 -0.08 -15.00 4.86
CA PRO A 360 -0.10 -13.79 5.68
C PRO A 360 0.51 -13.98 7.06
N LYS A 361 1.23 -12.95 7.55
CA LYS A 361 1.74 -12.88 8.92
C LYS A 361 1.42 -11.53 9.55
N ALA A 362 1.12 -11.53 10.85
CA ALA A 362 0.93 -10.32 11.65
C ALA A 362 2.07 -10.16 12.66
N TYR A 363 2.45 -8.92 12.94
CA TYR A 363 3.54 -8.59 13.88
C TYR A 363 3.14 -7.51 14.87
N PRO A 364 3.56 -7.64 16.16
CA PRO A 364 3.40 -6.59 17.16
C PRO A 364 4.36 -5.43 16.88
N GLN A 365 3.93 -4.20 17.20
CA GLN A 365 4.70 -3.01 16.85
C GLN A 365 6.06 -2.90 17.57
N LEU A 366 6.18 -3.39 18.82
CA LEU A 366 7.47 -3.37 19.53
C LEU A 366 8.52 -4.19 18.78
N LYS A 367 8.17 -5.40 18.34
CA LYS A 367 9.07 -6.24 17.53
C LYS A 367 9.45 -5.56 16.21
N CYS A 368 8.51 -4.85 15.59
CA CYS A 368 8.78 -4.10 14.36
C CYS A 368 9.79 -2.98 14.60
N TYR A 369 9.63 -2.19 15.68
CA TYR A 369 10.58 -1.13 16.02
C TYR A 369 11.94 -1.64 16.48
N GLU A 370 11.97 -2.75 17.24
CA GLU A 370 13.21 -3.45 17.57
C GLU A 370 13.98 -3.86 16.31
N SER A 371 13.27 -4.45 15.36
CA SER A 371 13.83 -4.83 14.05
C SER A 371 14.29 -3.61 13.22
N ALA A 372 13.54 -2.52 13.27
CA ALA A 372 13.89 -1.27 12.60
C ALA A 372 15.14 -0.62 13.18
N VAL A 373 15.31 -0.64 14.49
CA VAL A 373 16.51 -0.12 15.17
C VAL A 373 17.73 -1.00 14.87
N LEU A 374 17.59 -2.33 14.88
CA LEU A 374 18.64 -3.25 14.46
C LEU A 374 19.03 -2.97 13.00
N TRP A 375 18.05 -2.82 12.12
CA TRP A 375 18.27 -2.47 10.71
C TRP A 375 19.03 -1.15 10.56
N ALA A 376 18.58 -0.09 11.22
CA ALA A 376 19.23 1.22 11.13
C ALA A 376 20.69 1.18 11.60
N ARG A 377 21.00 0.39 12.64
CA ARG A 377 22.35 0.21 13.17
C ARG A 377 23.25 -0.67 12.29
N THR A 378 22.67 -1.53 11.47
CA THR A 378 23.43 -2.42 10.57
C THR A 378 23.52 -1.87 9.15
N GLU A 379 22.41 -1.41 8.57
CA GLU A 379 22.32 -0.99 7.16
C GLU A 379 22.30 0.53 6.97
N GLY A 380 22.15 1.33 8.04
CA GLY A 380 22.27 2.79 8.03
C GLY A 380 20.99 3.55 7.67
N PHE A 381 20.01 2.91 7.02
CA PHE A 381 18.75 3.55 6.65
C PHE A 381 17.72 3.43 7.77
N VAL A 382 17.01 4.51 8.09
CA VAL A 382 15.90 4.50 9.05
C VAL A 382 14.60 4.17 8.29
N PRO A 383 13.99 2.99 8.50
CA PRO A 383 12.79 2.59 7.76
C PRO A 383 11.54 3.30 8.28
N ALA A 384 10.53 3.44 7.41
CA ALA A 384 9.18 3.78 7.86
C ALA A 384 8.64 2.70 8.80
N PRO A 385 7.77 3.03 9.77
CA PRO A 385 7.13 2.04 10.64
C PRO A 385 6.40 0.93 9.87
N GLU A 386 5.87 1.23 8.70
CA GLU A 386 5.28 0.26 7.78
C GLU A 386 6.34 -0.74 7.28
N THR A 387 7.48 -0.24 6.83
CA THR A 387 8.61 -1.05 6.31
C THR A 387 9.16 -1.98 7.39
N SER A 388 9.13 -1.55 8.67
CA SER A 388 9.67 -2.34 9.78
C SER A 388 8.93 -3.66 9.98
N HIS A 389 7.68 -3.79 9.54
CA HIS A 389 6.94 -5.05 9.54
C HIS A 389 7.56 -6.07 8.57
N ALA A 390 7.90 -5.63 7.35
CA ALA A 390 8.60 -6.47 6.39
C ALA A 390 10.02 -6.85 6.86
N ILE A 391 10.72 -5.93 7.52
CA ILE A 391 12.06 -6.18 8.10
C ILE A 391 11.96 -7.21 9.22
N ALA A 392 10.98 -7.12 10.13
CA ALA A 392 10.79 -8.08 11.20
C ALA A 392 10.57 -9.50 10.64
N CYS A 393 9.74 -9.62 9.60
CA CYS A 393 9.52 -10.89 8.92
C CYS A 393 10.79 -11.41 8.21
N ALA A 394 11.54 -10.54 7.52
CA ALA A 394 12.79 -10.92 6.87
C ALA A 394 13.84 -11.42 7.88
N ILE A 395 13.93 -10.80 9.06
CA ILE A 395 14.80 -11.25 10.16
C ILE A 395 14.36 -12.63 10.68
N ASP A 396 13.06 -12.86 10.84
CA ASP A 396 12.56 -14.16 11.30
C ASP A 396 12.84 -15.27 10.26
N GLU A 397 12.62 -15.00 8.97
CA GLU A 397 12.95 -15.95 7.90
C GLU A 397 14.47 -16.22 7.82
N ALA A 398 15.30 -15.22 8.06
CA ALA A 398 16.76 -15.37 8.12
C ALA A 398 17.22 -16.19 9.32
N LYS A 399 16.59 -16.02 10.50
CA LYS A 399 16.84 -16.85 11.69
C LYS A 399 16.40 -18.29 11.45
N LYS A 400 15.24 -18.50 10.84
CA LYS A 400 14.76 -19.84 10.45
C LYS A 400 15.73 -20.51 9.48
N ALA A 401 16.25 -19.81 8.48
CA ALA A 401 17.27 -20.33 7.57
C ALA A 401 18.55 -20.79 8.32
N LYS A 402 18.97 -20.01 9.34
CA LYS A 402 20.10 -20.37 10.21
C LYS A 402 19.81 -21.64 11.02
N GLU A 403 18.65 -21.74 11.65
CA GLU A 403 18.24 -22.92 12.44
C GLU A 403 18.16 -24.18 11.58
N GLU A 404 17.68 -24.04 10.34
CA GLU A 404 17.60 -25.13 9.37
C GLU A 404 18.94 -25.44 8.68
N GLY A 405 19.98 -24.60 8.85
CA GLY A 405 21.25 -24.72 8.15
C GLY A 405 21.15 -24.58 6.63
N LYS A 406 20.12 -23.89 6.12
CA LYS A 406 19.83 -23.77 4.69
C LYS A 406 20.08 -22.35 4.18
N GLU A 407 20.74 -22.25 3.04
CA GLU A 407 20.79 -21.00 2.29
C GLU A 407 19.38 -20.66 1.76
N LYS A 408 18.96 -19.41 1.92
CA LYS A 408 17.73 -18.86 1.34
C LYS A 408 17.99 -17.47 0.76
N VAL A 409 17.34 -17.17 -0.35
CA VAL A 409 17.27 -15.83 -0.92
C VAL A 409 15.98 -15.18 -0.45
N ILE A 410 16.09 -14.16 0.40
CA ILE A 410 14.98 -13.41 0.96
C ILE A 410 14.94 -12.05 0.27
N LEU A 411 13.82 -11.75 -0.40
CA LEU A 411 13.56 -10.46 -1.01
C LEU A 411 12.44 -9.75 -0.25
N PHE A 412 12.66 -8.49 0.14
CA PHE A 412 11.55 -7.69 0.66
C PHE A 412 11.50 -6.28 0.06
N CYS A 413 10.33 -5.64 0.13
CA CYS A 413 10.19 -4.25 -0.25
C CYS A 413 10.45 -3.32 0.93
N TRP A 414 11.46 -2.47 0.79
CA TRP A 414 11.72 -1.35 1.69
C TRP A 414 10.83 -0.17 1.26
N SER A 415 9.57 -0.18 1.72
CA SER A 415 8.45 0.59 1.18
C SER A 415 8.57 2.11 1.31
N GLY A 416 9.36 2.59 2.29
CA GLY A 416 9.58 4.02 2.52
C GLY A 416 10.55 4.28 3.65
N HIS A 417 11.10 5.51 3.70
CA HIS A 417 11.97 5.97 4.77
C HIS A 417 11.19 6.47 6.00
N GLY A 418 11.81 6.40 7.20
CA GLY A 418 11.21 6.80 8.47
C GLY A 418 11.52 8.22 8.93
N LEU A 419 12.16 9.06 8.08
CA LEU A 419 12.61 10.40 8.48
C LEU A 419 11.48 11.34 8.89
N MET A 420 10.25 11.08 8.41
CA MET A 420 9.04 11.84 8.79
C MET A 420 8.25 11.18 9.93
N ASP A 421 8.74 10.06 10.48
CA ASP A 421 8.07 9.24 11.50
C ASP A 421 8.92 9.06 12.76
N LEU A 422 9.90 9.93 13.01
CA LEU A 422 10.84 9.83 14.13
C LEU A 422 10.16 9.84 15.51
N HIS A 423 8.95 10.38 15.61
CA HIS A 423 8.18 10.35 16.87
C HIS A 423 7.85 8.92 17.33
N GLY A 424 7.61 7.99 16.42
CA GLY A 424 7.45 6.57 16.78
C GLY A 424 8.73 5.96 17.33
N TYR A 425 9.88 6.31 16.74
CA TYR A 425 11.20 5.90 17.25
C TYR A 425 11.50 6.53 18.62
N GLU A 426 11.17 7.81 18.83
CA GLU A 426 11.30 8.46 20.15
C GLU A 426 10.54 7.68 21.22
N LYS A 427 9.28 7.33 20.96
CA LYS A 427 8.47 6.53 21.90
C LYS A 427 9.08 5.16 22.18
N PHE A 428 9.59 4.49 21.16
CA PHE A 428 10.26 3.19 21.31
C PHE A 428 11.54 3.32 22.15
N LEU A 429 12.42 4.24 21.81
CA LEU A 429 13.72 4.44 22.47
C LEU A 429 13.57 4.93 23.94
N THR A 430 12.46 5.59 24.27
CA THR A 430 12.15 6.06 25.63
C THR A 430 11.25 5.09 26.43
N GLY A 431 10.96 3.89 25.87
CA GLY A 431 10.12 2.88 26.53
C GLY A 431 8.65 3.26 26.67
N LYS A 432 8.16 4.22 25.88
CA LYS A 432 6.77 4.71 25.90
C LYS A 432 5.90 4.08 24.80
N LEU A 433 6.46 3.24 23.96
CA LEU A 433 5.70 2.49 22.95
C LEU A 433 5.18 1.20 23.58
N HIS A 434 3.93 0.83 23.27
CA HIS A 434 3.30 -0.38 23.76
C HIS A 434 2.68 -1.17 22.62
N ASP A 435 2.65 -2.49 22.74
CA ASP A 435 1.94 -3.34 21.81
C ASP A 435 0.43 -3.17 21.94
N TYR A 436 -0.23 -3.40 20.82
CA TYR A 436 -1.68 -3.49 20.74
C TYR A 436 -2.06 -4.62 19.77
N ALA A 437 -2.62 -5.68 20.32
CA ALA A 437 -3.28 -6.72 19.54
C ALA A 437 -4.79 -6.45 19.53
N LEU A 438 -5.45 -6.61 18.38
CA LEU A 438 -6.89 -6.40 18.27
C LEU A 438 -7.65 -7.40 19.16
N PRO A 439 -8.42 -6.95 20.19
CA PRO A 439 -9.19 -7.85 21.03
C PRO A 439 -10.26 -8.60 20.24
N GLU A 440 -10.51 -9.87 20.56
CA GLU A 440 -11.52 -10.67 19.88
C GLU A 440 -12.92 -10.06 19.96
N LYS A 441 -13.28 -9.51 21.12
CA LYS A 441 -14.56 -8.81 21.33
C LYS A 441 -14.76 -7.65 20.32
N ASP A 442 -13.72 -6.85 20.10
CA ASP A 442 -13.76 -5.67 19.22
C ASP A 442 -13.82 -6.11 17.74
N LEU A 443 -13.08 -7.18 17.39
CA LEU A 443 -13.17 -7.80 16.08
C LEU A 443 -14.59 -8.29 15.78
N GLN A 444 -15.19 -9.07 16.69
CA GLN A 444 -16.55 -9.60 16.51
C GLN A 444 -17.61 -8.49 16.47
N ALA A 445 -17.48 -7.47 17.29
CA ALA A 445 -18.34 -6.29 17.23
C ALA A 445 -18.29 -5.60 15.86
N SER A 446 -17.07 -5.42 15.32
CA SER A 446 -16.91 -4.82 14.00
C SER A 446 -17.44 -5.73 12.88
N LEU A 447 -17.12 -7.01 12.87
CA LEU A 447 -17.62 -7.97 11.88
C LEU A 447 -19.15 -8.14 11.91
N SER A 448 -19.79 -7.89 13.05
CA SER A 448 -21.25 -7.92 13.15
C SER A 448 -21.94 -6.85 12.28
N THR A 449 -21.24 -5.75 11.96
CA THR A 449 -21.77 -4.66 11.12
C THR A 449 -21.90 -5.03 9.64
N ILE A 450 -21.23 -6.11 9.22
CA ILE A 450 -21.20 -6.59 7.83
C ILE A 450 -21.93 -7.93 7.62
N LYS A 451 -22.61 -8.45 8.66
CA LYS A 451 -23.25 -9.79 8.62
C LYS A 451 -24.33 -9.92 7.54
N ASP A 452 -25.00 -8.81 7.22
CA ASP A 452 -26.12 -8.75 6.27
C ASP A 452 -25.67 -8.36 4.85
N LEU A 453 -24.37 -8.11 4.64
CA LEU A 453 -23.80 -7.86 3.31
C LEU A 453 -23.71 -9.16 2.49
N PRO A 454 -23.69 -9.06 1.15
CA PRO A 454 -23.49 -10.21 0.27
C PRO A 454 -22.27 -11.03 0.66
N LYS A 455 -22.35 -12.35 0.52
CA LYS A 455 -21.22 -13.25 0.76
C LYS A 455 -20.56 -13.62 -0.56
N ILE A 456 -19.27 -13.90 -0.51
CA ILE A 456 -18.55 -14.49 -1.62
C ILE A 456 -18.91 -15.97 -1.63
N GLY A 457 -19.42 -16.45 -2.77
CA GLY A 457 -19.86 -17.84 -2.97
C GLY A 457 -18.69 -18.82 -3.04
#